data_382cbe1960340440b5efa652747de9a2
#
_entry.id   382cbe1960340440b5efa652747de9a2
#
_cell.length_a   1.000
_cell.length_b   1.000
_cell.length_c   1.000
_cell.angle_alpha   90.00
_cell.angle_beta   90.00
_cell.angle_gamma   90.00
#
_symmetry.space_group_name_H-M   'P 1'
#
loop_
_entity.id
_entity.type
_entity.pdbx_description
1 polymer ?
#
loop_
_entity_poly.entity_id
_entity_poly.type
_entity_poly.pdbx_seq_one_letter_code
_entity_poly.pdbx_strand_id
1 'polypeptide(L)'
;MITSLIHVLFLIGIVVFAHHPGIFMGLLILFIGFCEAYKRYQSRLMIKEGLMVGFFLAGLVVLGGLQKWWLQDLLGSLSPIVLFWGATALTAITDNAALTYLGSLVEGTSEAWRYMLVAGAVTGGGLTVIANAPNPAGFSILKPSFPNESIAAGPLFLAASIPTLIAATFFLL
;
A
#
# COMPACT_ATOMS: atom_id res chain seq x y z
N MET A 1 8.05 18.54 -18.95
CA MET A 1 6.66 19.00 -18.69
C MET A 1 5.62 18.23 -19.49
N ILE A 2 5.66 18.15 -20.82
CA ILE A 2 4.69 17.39 -21.63
C ILE A 2 4.67 15.90 -21.24
N THR A 3 5.82 15.26 -21.14
CA THR A 3 5.92 13.85 -20.74
C THR A 3 5.26 13.59 -19.38
N SER A 4 5.50 14.44 -18.38
CA SER A 4 4.87 14.31 -17.07
C SER A 4 3.35 14.45 -17.13
N LEU A 5 2.83 15.36 -17.97
CA LEU A 5 1.39 15.48 -18.19
C LEU A 5 0.80 14.22 -18.80
N ILE A 6 1.47 13.62 -19.78
CA ILE A 6 1.04 12.36 -20.39
C ILE A 6 1.01 11.23 -19.36
N HIS A 7 2.01 11.12 -18.47
CA HIS A 7 2.00 10.13 -17.38
C HIS A 7 0.79 10.31 -16.46
N VAL A 8 0.45 11.55 -16.11
CA VAL A 8 -0.74 11.86 -15.29
C VAL A 8 -2.02 11.45 -16.02
N LEU A 9 -2.12 11.71 -17.33
CA LEU A 9 -3.29 11.30 -18.12
C LEU A 9 -3.46 9.78 -18.18
N PHE A 10 -2.35 9.03 -18.34
CA PHE A 10 -2.40 7.56 -18.26
C PHE A 10 -2.84 7.07 -16.88
N LEU A 11 -2.30 7.68 -15.81
CA LEU A 11 -2.69 7.35 -14.43
C LEU A 11 -4.20 7.59 -14.22
N ILE A 12 -4.69 8.76 -14.61
CA ILE A 12 -6.13 9.08 -14.52
C ILE A 12 -6.96 8.06 -15.32
N GLY A 13 -6.54 7.74 -16.56
CA GLY A 13 -7.23 6.74 -17.38
C GLY A 13 -7.30 5.37 -16.71
N ILE A 14 -6.19 4.89 -16.15
CA ILE A 14 -6.15 3.60 -15.44
C ILE A 14 -7.08 3.61 -14.22
N VAL A 15 -7.09 4.70 -13.44
CA VAL A 15 -7.95 4.83 -12.26
C VAL A 15 -9.43 4.89 -12.65
N VAL A 16 -9.79 5.70 -13.65
CA VAL A 16 -11.18 5.82 -14.13
C VAL A 16 -11.71 4.49 -14.66
N PHE A 17 -10.87 3.72 -15.36
CA PHE A 17 -11.25 2.44 -15.95
C PHE A 17 -10.82 1.24 -15.10
N ALA A 18 -10.54 1.41 -13.81
CA ALA A 18 -10.07 0.35 -12.91
C ALA A 18 -10.99 -0.89 -12.87
N HIS A 19 -12.31 -0.69 -13.03
CA HIS A 19 -13.30 -1.77 -13.07
C HIS A 19 -13.49 -2.40 -14.47
N HIS A 20 -12.72 -1.98 -15.47
CA HIS A 20 -12.77 -2.49 -16.83
C HIS A 20 -11.43 -3.10 -17.24
N PRO A 21 -11.15 -4.39 -16.91
CA PRO A 21 -9.83 -5.02 -17.10
C PRO A 21 -9.24 -4.87 -18.50
N GLY A 22 -10.08 -5.02 -19.54
CA GLY A 22 -9.62 -4.88 -20.94
C GLY A 22 -9.13 -3.46 -21.26
N ILE A 23 -9.76 -2.43 -20.68
CA ILE A 23 -9.40 -1.03 -20.94
C ILE A 23 -8.14 -0.66 -20.17
N PHE A 24 -8.09 -0.90 -18.86
CA PHE A 24 -6.91 -0.50 -18.09
C PHE A 24 -5.66 -1.30 -18.48
N MET A 25 -5.80 -2.56 -18.87
CA MET A 25 -4.68 -3.35 -19.40
C MET A 25 -4.21 -2.81 -20.75
N GLY A 26 -5.13 -2.42 -21.64
CA GLY A 26 -4.81 -1.74 -22.90
C GLY A 26 -4.07 -0.43 -22.66
N LEU A 27 -4.53 0.39 -21.72
CA LEU A 27 -3.86 1.63 -21.31
C LEU A 27 -2.47 1.38 -20.73
N LEU A 28 -2.30 0.33 -19.92
CA LEU A 28 -1.00 -0.05 -19.37
C LEU A 28 -0.02 -0.45 -20.48
N ILE A 29 -0.44 -1.26 -21.43
CA ILE A 29 0.40 -1.67 -22.57
C ILE A 29 0.77 -0.45 -23.42
N LEU A 30 -0.20 0.43 -23.71
CA LEU A 30 0.03 1.67 -24.45
C LEU A 30 0.99 2.59 -23.70
N PHE A 31 0.88 2.70 -22.37
CA PHE A 31 1.81 3.45 -21.52
C PHE A 31 3.24 2.90 -21.60
N ILE A 32 3.41 1.57 -21.53
CA ILE A 32 4.73 0.94 -21.65
C ILE A 32 5.32 1.23 -23.03
N GLY A 33 4.50 1.12 -24.10
CA GLY A 33 4.92 1.46 -25.45
C GLY A 33 5.31 2.93 -25.60
N PHE A 34 4.54 3.84 -25.03
CA PHE A 34 4.87 5.27 -24.97
C PHE A 34 6.20 5.50 -24.26
N CYS A 35 6.40 4.88 -23.10
CA CYS A 35 7.63 5.02 -22.33
C CYS A 35 8.86 4.49 -23.08
N GLU A 36 8.74 3.39 -23.81
CA GLU A 36 9.82 2.86 -24.64
C GLU A 36 10.12 3.79 -25.84
N ALA A 37 9.09 4.31 -26.50
CA ALA A 37 9.24 5.24 -27.62
C ALA A 37 9.92 6.56 -27.21
N TYR A 38 9.62 7.04 -26.02
CA TYR A 38 10.09 8.34 -25.50
C TYR A 38 11.09 8.20 -24.33
N LYS A 39 11.78 7.06 -24.21
CA LYS A 39 12.75 6.78 -23.13
C LYS A 39 13.83 7.85 -22.93
N ARG A 40 14.10 8.65 -23.97
CA ARG A 40 15.07 9.75 -23.91
C ARG A 40 14.62 10.91 -23.02
N TYR A 41 13.31 11.05 -22.78
CA TYR A 41 12.68 12.18 -22.06
C TYR A 41 12.14 11.82 -20.69
N GLN A 42 12.45 10.63 -20.20
CA GLN A 42 11.95 10.12 -18.93
C GLN A 42 12.94 9.17 -18.25
N SER A 43 12.74 8.95 -16.96
CA SER A 43 13.50 7.94 -16.21
C SER A 43 13.10 6.53 -16.65
N ARG A 44 14.01 5.57 -16.44
CA ARG A 44 13.73 4.15 -16.74
C ARG A 44 12.54 3.66 -15.91
N LEU A 45 11.62 2.95 -16.57
CA LEU A 45 10.51 2.29 -15.88
C LEU A 45 11.02 1.18 -14.97
N MET A 46 10.50 1.14 -13.75
CA MET A 46 10.75 0.08 -12.76
C MET A 46 9.71 -1.04 -12.92
N ILE A 47 9.67 -1.67 -14.10
CA ILE A 47 8.64 -2.68 -14.45
C ILE A 47 8.76 -3.90 -13.54
N LYS A 48 9.98 -4.36 -13.24
CA LYS A 48 10.22 -5.52 -12.39
C LYS A 48 9.66 -5.30 -10.99
N GLU A 49 9.94 -4.16 -10.41
CA GLU A 49 9.48 -3.77 -9.07
C GLU A 49 7.95 -3.66 -9.04
N GLY A 50 7.36 -3.03 -10.05
CA GLY A 50 5.91 -2.95 -10.18
C GLY A 50 5.24 -4.33 -10.33
N LEU A 51 5.82 -5.23 -11.14
CA LEU A 51 5.33 -6.60 -11.28
C LEU A 51 5.48 -7.41 -9.98
N MET A 52 6.55 -7.23 -9.23
CA MET A 52 6.72 -7.90 -7.93
C MET A 52 5.62 -7.51 -6.95
N VAL A 53 5.25 -6.22 -6.88
CA VAL A 53 4.11 -5.75 -6.08
C VAL A 53 2.81 -6.34 -6.60
N GLY A 54 2.59 -6.33 -7.91
CA GLY A 54 1.38 -6.91 -8.53
C GLY A 54 1.23 -8.40 -8.23
N PHE A 55 2.30 -9.19 -8.36
CA PHE A 55 2.28 -10.62 -8.03
C PHE A 55 2.11 -10.88 -6.53
N PHE A 56 2.71 -10.04 -5.67
CA PHE A 56 2.48 -10.12 -4.23
C PHE A 56 1.00 -9.92 -3.90
N LEU A 57 0.37 -8.87 -4.43
CA LEU A 57 -1.06 -8.60 -4.20
C LEU A 57 -1.95 -9.69 -4.80
N ALA A 58 -1.64 -10.20 -5.99
CA ALA A 58 -2.37 -11.31 -6.61
C ALA A 58 -2.26 -12.59 -5.77
N GLY A 59 -1.06 -12.92 -5.29
CA GLY A 59 -0.83 -14.03 -4.36
C GLY A 59 -1.61 -13.88 -3.06
N LEU A 60 -1.65 -12.66 -2.52
CA LEU A 60 -2.43 -12.34 -1.33
C LEU A 60 -3.93 -12.59 -1.54
N VAL A 61 -4.49 -12.18 -2.68
CA VAL A 61 -5.91 -12.42 -3.01
C VAL A 61 -6.21 -13.91 -3.10
N VAL A 62 -5.37 -14.68 -3.81
CA VAL A 62 -5.58 -16.11 -3.99
C VAL A 62 -5.40 -16.88 -2.69
N LEU A 63 -4.29 -16.68 -1.98
CA LEU A 63 -3.98 -17.42 -0.76
C LEU A 63 -4.76 -16.90 0.45
N GLY A 64 -4.98 -15.59 0.54
CA GLY A 64 -5.73 -14.96 1.62
C GLY A 64 -7.20 -15.36 1.62
N GLY A 65 -7.81 -15.52 0.44
CA GLY A 65 -9.19 -16.01 0.32
C GLY A 65 -9.41 -17.38 0.99
N LEU A 66 -8.37 -18.22 1.01
CA LEU A 66 -8.41 -19.53 1.68
C LEU A 66 -8.33 -19.44 3.22
N GLN A 67 -8.00 -18.28 3.77
CA GLN A 67 -7.84 -18.08 5.21
C GLN A 67 -9.13 -17.62 5.92
N LYS A 68 -10.20 -17.34 5.19
CA LYS A 68 -11.44 -16.78 5.73
C LYS A 68 -12.00 -17.56 6.92
N TRP A 69 -11.92 -18.89 6.91
CA TRP A 69 -12.51 -19.78 7.92
C TRP A 69 -12.01 -19.54 9.35
N TRP A 70 -10.74 -19.20 9.54
CA TRP A 70 -10.20 -18.88 10.87
C TRP A 70 -10.13 -17.38 11.15
N LEU A 71 -9.98 -16.55 10.10
CA LEU A 71 -9.98 -15.11 10.23
C LEU A 71 -11.31 -14.57 10.75
N GLN A 72 -12.43 -15.18 10.31
CA GLN A 72 -13.78 -14.81 10.75
C GLN A 72 -13.89 -14.87 12.28
N ASP A 73 -13.48 -15.95 12.89
CA ASP A 73 -13.58 -16.16 14.33
C ASP A 73 -12.58 -15.28 15.12
N LEU A 74 -11.35 -15.19 14.61
CA LEU A 74 -10.29 -14.42 15.25
C LEU A 74 -10.59 -12.92 15.22
N LEU A 75 -10.77 -12.36 14.02
CA LEU A 75 -10.90 -10.91 13.85
C LEU A 75 -12.30 -10.41 14.20
N GLY A 76 -13.34 -11.21 13.93
CA GLY A 76 -14.73 -10.84 14.22
C GLY A 76 -15.02 -10.69 15.72
N SER A 77 -14.24 -11.33 16.59
CA SER A 77 -14.35 -11.21 18.05
C SER A 77 -13.65 -9.98 18.64
N LEU A 78 -12.79 -9.29 17.88
CA LEU A 78 -12.02 -8.16 18.39
C LEU A 78 -12.87 -6.90 18.53
N SER A 79 -12.69 -6.21 19.67
CA SER A 79 -13.27 -4.87 19.84
C SER A 79 -12.62 -3.86 18.89
N PRO A 80 -13.34 -2.82 18.45
CA PRO A 80 -12.81 -1.84 17.50
C PRO A 80 -11.47 -1.22 17.91
N ILE A 81 -11.29 -0.90 19.20
CA ILE A 81 -10.05 -0.29 19.69
C ILE A 81 -8.86 -1.28 19.67
N VAL A 82 -9.09 -2.54 20.03
CA VAL A 82 -8.06 -3.58 19.94
C VAL A 82 -7.69 -3.83 18.49
N LEU A 83 -8.67 -3.81 17.59
CA LEU A 83 -8.46 -3.93 16.16
C LEU A 83 -7.60 -2.79 15.60
N PHE A 84 -7.88 -1.53 16.00
CA PHE A 84 -7.08 -0.37 15.58
C PHE A 84 -5.61 -0.52 15.94
N TRP A 85 -5.31 -0.76 17.22
CA TRP A 85 -3.91 -0.88 17.68
C TRP A 85 -3.24 -2.14 17.15
N GLY A 86 -3.98 -3.26 17.07
CA GLY A 86 -3.51 -4.50 16.45
C GLY A 86 -3.18 -4.32 14.98
N ALA A 87 -4.05 -3.64 14.23
CA ALA A 87 -3.82 -3.31 12.83
C ALA A 87 -2.61 -2.37 12.66
N THR A 88 -2.47 -1.34 13.51
CA THR A 88 -1.31 -0.43 13.49
C THR A 88 0.00 -1.18 13.71
N ALA A 89 0.05 -2.05 14.72
CA ALA A 89 1.26 -2.81 15.04
C ALA A 89 1.58 -3.86 13.98
N LEU A 90 0.58 -4.60 13.50
CA LEU A 90 0.76 -5.64 12.51
C LEU A 90 1.18 -5.08 11.15
N THR A 91 0.62 -3.94 10.75
CA THR A 91 1.01 -3.25 9.52
C THR A 91 2.49 -2.85 9.54
N ALA A 92 3.04 -2.49 10.69
CA ALA A 92 4.45 -2.12 10.79
C ALA A 92 5.42 -3.26 10.38
N ILE A 93 4.99 -4.51 10.47
CA ILE A 93 5.78 -5.71 10.12
C ILE A 93 5.25 -6.48 8.92
N THR A 94 4.10 -6.09 8.37
CA THR A 94 3.50 -6.66 7.17
C THR A 94 3.27 -5.56 6.13
N ASP A 95 2.12 -5.60 5.45
CA ASP A 95 1.68 -4.57 4.51
C ASP A 95 0.23 -4.19 4.82
N ASN A 96 -0.10 -2.90 4.72
CA ASN A 96 -1.44 -2.42 5.03
C ASN A 96 -2.51 -2.95 4.06
N ALA A 97 -2.17 -3.15 2.79
CA ALA A 97 -3.08 -3.73 1.81
C ALA A 97 -3.38 -5.20 2.13
N ALA A 98 -2.36 -5.95 2.59
CA ALA A 98 -2.53 -7.33 3.03
C ALA A 98 -3.53 -7.41 4.19
N LEU A 99 -3.34 -6.58 5.20
CA LEU A 99 -4.18 -6.59 6.40
C LEU A 99 -5.62 -6.15 6.09
N THR A 100 -5.80 -5.08 5.33
CA THR A 100 -7.13 -4.59 4.95
C THR A 100 -7.87 -5.57 4.05
N TYR A 101 -7.17 -6.23 3.12
CA TYR A 101 -7.75 -7.28 2.31
C TYR A 101 -8.23 -8.46 3.17
N LEU A 102 -7.39 -8.99 4.05
CA LEU A 102 -7.76 -10.09 4.94
C LEU A 102 -8.95 -9.70 5.85
N GLY A 103 -8.93 -8.48 6.37
CA GLY A 103 -10.06 -7.97 7.16
C GLY A 103 -11.35 -7.80 6.36
N SER A 104 -11.26 -7.51 5.05
CA SER A 104 -12.44 -7.41 4.18
C SER A 104 -13.16 -8.75 3.96
N LEU A 105 -12.50 -9.87 4.24
CA LEU A 105 -13.08 -11.20 4.17
C LEU A 105 -13.99 -11.54 5.37
N VAL A 106 -13.90 -10.74 6.45
CA VAL A 106 -14.71 -10.93 7.67
C VAL A 106 -16.10 -10.37 7.46
N GLU A 107 -17.11 -11.23 7.56
CA GLU A 107 -18.51 -10.87 7.36
C GLU A 107 -19.20 -10.40 8.65
N GLY A 108 -20.31 -9.67 8.53
CA GLY A 108 -21.12 -9.23 9.68
C GLY A 108 -20.47 -8.14 10.53
N THR A 109 -19.43 -7.48 10.04
CA THR A 109 -18.71 -6.42 10.76
C THR A 109 -19.47 -5.10 10.76
N SER A 110 -19.41 -4.37 11.89
CA SER A 110 -19.97 -3.01 12.00
C SER A 110 -19.16 -1.98 11.24
N GLU A 111 -19.74 -0.81 10.97
CA GLU A 111 -19.01 0.32 10.40
C GLU A 111 -17.83 0.74 11.28
N ALA A 112 -18.04 0.82 12.59
CA ALA A 112 -16.97 1.14 13.53
C ALA A 112 -15.80 0.14 13.46
N TRP A 113 -16.10 -1.15 13.33
CA TRP A 113 -15.09 -2.19 13.17
C TRP A 113 -14.26 -1.97 11.88
N ARG A 114 -14.94 -1.74 10.76
CA ARG A 114 -14.28 -1.50 9.45
C ARG A 114 -13.44 -0.23 9.47
N TYR A 115 -13.99 0.84 10.05
CA TYR A 115 -13.27 2.09 10.23
C TYR A 115 -11.98 1.88 11.02
N MET A 116 -12.05 1.23 12.17
CA MET A 116 -10.90 1.00 13.03
C MET A 116 -9.84 0.10 12.40
N LEU A 117 -10.24 -0.90 11.61
CA LEU A 117 -9.31 -1.72 10.84
C LEU A 117 -8.52 -0.88 9.84
N VAL A 118 -9.23 -0.10 9.02
CA VAL A 118 -8.61 0.70 7.96
C VAL A 118 -7.78 1.84 8.56
N ALA A 119 -8.32 2.54 9.57
CA ALA A 119 -7.62 3.61 10.27
C ALA A 119 -6.33 3.12 10.93
N GLY A 120 -6.37 1.95 11.59
CA GLY A 120 -5.19 1.33 12.17
C GLY A 120 -4.15 0.92 11.13
N ALA A 121 -4.59 0.30 10.03
CA ALA A 121 -3.70 -0.10 8.94
C ALA A 121 -3.04 1.12 8.26
N VAL A 122 -3.79 2.19 8.03
CA VAL A 122 -3.24 3.46 7.49
C VAL A 122 -2.24 4.08 8.46
N THR A 123 -2.59 4.12 9.75
CA THR A 123 -1.73 4.67 10.81
C THR A 123 -0.39 3.94 10.89
N GLY A 124 -0.40 2.60 10.81
CA GLY A 124 0.83 1.79 10.84
C GLY A 124 1.65 1.85 9.56
N GLY A 125 1.05 2.23 8.43
CA GLY A 125 1.65 2.17 7.10
C GLY A 125 2.91 3.03 6.89
N GLY A 126 3.15 4.01 7.77
CA GLY A 126 4.35 4.85 7.73
C GLY A 126 5.50 4.39 8.62
N LEU A 127 5.29 3.40 9.51
CA LEU A 127 6.26 3.04 10.54
C LEU A 127 7.54 2.37 10.03
N THR A 128 7.44 1.61 8.94
CA THR A 128 8.57 0.89 8.36
C THR A 128 8.53 0.93 6.83
N VAL A 129 9.64 0.55 6.20
CA VAL A 129 9.72 0.48 4.73
C VAL A 129 8.76 -0.57 4.16
N ILE A 130 8.47 -1.64 4.89
CA ILE A 130 7.61 -2.75 4.42
C ILE A 130 6.13 -2.53 4.76
N ALA A 131 5.80 -1.57 5.61
CA ALA A 131 4.44 -1.34 6.09
C ALA A 131 3.44 -0.89 5.01
N ASN A 132 3.92 -0.45 3.86
CA ASN A 132 3.08 -0.05 2.73
C ASN A 132 3.83 -0.26 1.41
N ALA A 133 3.16 -0.76 0.39
CA ALA A 133 3.72 -1.09 -0.92
C ALA A 133 4.56 0.03 -1.59
N PRO A 134 4.20 1.32 -1.54
CA PRO A 134 5.01 2.41 -2.12
C PRO A 134 6.23 2.81 -1.29
N ASN A 135 6.34 2.41 -0.01
CA ASN A 135 7.45 2.83 0.86
C ASN A 135 8.84 2.44 0.32
N PRO A 136 9.07 1.24 -0.26
CA PRO A 136 10.35 0.90 -0.88
C PRO A 136 10.75 1.84 -2.02
N ALA A 137 9.79 2.34 -2.80
CA ALA A 137 10.07 3.31 -3.87
C ALA A 137 10.50 4.66 -3.27
N GLY A 138 9.78 5.17 -2.27
CA GLY A 138 10.14 6.37 -1.52
C GLY A 138 11.52 6.24 -0.87
N PHE A 139 11.78 5.11 -0.23
CA PHE A 139 13.10 4.80 0.35
C PHE A 139 14.22 4.85 -0.69
N SER A 140 14.01 4.25 -1.86
CA SER A 140 14.98 4.23 -2.95
C SER A 140 15.29 5.64 -3.48
N ILE A 141 14.29 6.53 -3.54
CA ILE A 141 14.46 7.93 -3.99
C ILE A 141 15.22 8.75 -2.96
N LEU A 142 14.94 8.54 -1.67
CA LEU A 142 15.53 9.33 -0.58
C LEU A 142 16.92 8.86 -0.16
N LYS A 143 17.21 7.59 -0.32
CA LYS A 143 18.47 6.95 0.10
C LYS A 143 19.74 7.71 -0.29
N PRO A 144 19.89 8.25 -1.52
CA PRO A 144 21.09 9.03 -1.89
C PRO A 144 21.30 10.32 -1.10
N SER A 145 20.25 10.82 -0.42
CA SER A 145 20.32 12.04 0.41
C SER A 145 20.77 11.77 1.84
N PHE A 146 21.00 10.51 2.20
CA PHE A 146 21.42 10.11 3.56
C PHE A 146 22.89 9.68 3.58
N PRO A 147 23.58 9.82 4.74
CA PRO A 147 24.96 9.38 4.89
C PRO A 147 25.13 7.90 4.49
N ASN A 148 26.21 7.62 3.74
CA ASN A 148 26.51 6.29 3.19
C ASN A 148 25.38 5.71 2.33
N GLU A 149 24.54 6.56 1.74
CA GLU A 149 23.35 6.15 0.96
C GLU A 149 22.51 5.10 1.71
N SER A 150 22.34 5.26 3.01
CA SER A 150 21.65 4.29 3.86
C SER A 150 20.72 5.00 4.83
N ILE A 151 19.49 4.50 4.93
CA ILE A 151 18.49 4.90 5.93
C ILE A 151 18.37 3.76 6.93
N ALA A 152 18.86 3.97 8.15
CA ALA A 152 18.81 2.95 9.19
C ALA A 152 17.36 2.74 9.68
N ALA A 153 16.94 1.47 9.82
CA ALA A 153 15.57 1.11 10.18
C ALA A 153 15.13 1.62 11.56
N GLY A 154 16.03 1.59 12.55
CA GLY A 154 15.72 2.07 13.91
C GLY A 154 15.41 3.58 13.97
N PRO A 155 16.32 4.44 13.51
CA PRO A 155 16.06 5.89 13.39
C PRO A 155 14.83 6.22 12.53
N LEU A 156 14.60 5.49 11.43
CA LEU A 156 13.41 5.65 10.61
C LEU A 156 12.14 5.39 11.44
N PHE A 157 12.09 4.25 12.13
CA PHE A 157 10.95 3.88 12.98
C PHE A 157 10.69 4.92 14.07
N LEU A 158 11.74 5.39 14.77
CA LEU A 158 11.61 6.42 15.80
C LEU A 158 11.09 7.75 15.23
N ALA A 159 11.62 8.19 14.11
CA ALA A 159 11.16 9.41 13.46
C ALA A 159 9.70 9.29 12.98
N ALA A 160 9.32 8.14 12.40
CA ALA A 160 7.97 7.86 11.94
C ALA A 160 6.96 7.69 13.08
N SER A 161 7.40 7.33 14.29
CA SER A 161 6.49 7.15 15.44
C SER A 161 5.77 8.44 15.84
N ILE A 162 6.40 9.60 15.70
CA ILE A 162 5.79 10.88 16.04
C ILE A 162 4.56 11.17 15.16
N PRO A 163 4.67 11.24 13.82
CA PRO A 163 3.50 11.46 12.98
C PRO A 163 2.47 10.33 13.08
N THR A 164 2.91 9.08 13.34
CA THR A 164 2.01 7.95 13.56
C THR A 164 1.14 8.14 14.80
N LEU A 165 1.72 8.59 15.91
CA LEU A 165 0.95 8.89 17.14
C LEU A 165 0.00 10.07 16.96
N ILE A 166 0.41 11.09 16.20
CA ILE A 166 -0.47 12.21 15.84
C ILE A 166 -1.66 11.70 15.01
N ALA A 167 -1.39 10.89 13.97
CA ALA A 167 -2.45 10.30 13.14
C ALA A 167 -3.39 9.42 13.99
N ALA A 168 -2.85 8.56 14.86
CA ALA A 168 -3.63 7.73 15.76
C ALA A 168 -4.57 8.58 16.64
N THR A 169 -4.08 9.70 17.17
CA THR A 169 -4.89 10.60 17.99
C THR A 169 -6.09 11.13 17.20
N PHE A 170 -5.88 11.57 15.95
CA PHE A 170 -6.97 12.09 15.12
C PHE A 170 -7.97 11.02 14.67
N PHE A 171 -7.53 9.78 14.44
CA PHE A 171 -8.43 8.69 14.08
C PHE A 171 -9.25 8.14 15.25
N LEU A 172 -8.79 8.36 16.49
CA LEU A 172 -9.47 7.90 17.71
C LEU A 172 -10.37 8.97 18.37
N LEU A 173 -10.31 10.23 17.91
CA LEU A 173 -11.21 11.31 18.31
C LEU A 173 -12.56 11.19 17.60
#